data_8a1d1d23bc81ab9b14855d05835f0291
#
_entry.id   8a1d1d23bc81ab9b14855d05835f0291
#
_cell.length_a   1.000
_cell.length_b   1.000
_cell.length_c   1.000
_cell.angle_alpha   90.00
_cell.angle_beta   90.00
_cell.angle_gamma   90.00
#
_symmetry.space_group_name_H-M   'P 1'
#
loop_
_entity.id
_entity.type
_entity.pdbx_description
1 polymer ?
#
loop_
_entity_poly.entity_id
_entity_poly.type
_entity_poly.pdbx_seq_one_letter_code
_entity_poly.pdbx_strand_id
1 'polypeptide(L)'
;MARKEKSNVEYFPHSVNHGKKMFCLRSKYKNDGYAVWFMLIEHLGKADNHYLDLKDDVQMIYLSSDLMVSEVVLLDIINMLVKLDVFDSELWNKERILYNEEFVESIADAYKKRNNNCIDRSSLILLLTSKGRWKQRKSNPKPDNSDLGSTEIPKEKKRKL
;
A
#
# COMPACT_ATOMS: atom_id res chain seq x y z
N MET A 1 35.23 -8.67 -6.81
CA MET A 1 33.93 -8.90 -6.13
C MET A 1 32.90 -7.97 -6.72
N ALA A 2 31.74 -8.48 -7.16
CA ALA A 2 30.65 -7.63 -7.64
C ALA A 2 30.11 -6.80 -6.47
N ARG A 3 29.93 -5.48 -6.69
CA ARG A 3 29.34 -4.58 -5.68
C ARG A 3 27.90 -5.02 -5.42
N LYS A 4 27.54 -5.24 -4.14
CA LYS A 4 26.16 -5.58 -3.75
C LYS A 4 25.21 -4.48 -4.27
N GLU A 5 24.16 -4.87 -4.99
CA GLU A 5 23.14 -3.95 -5.48
C GLU A 5 22.47 -3.25 -4.30
N LYS A 6 22.36 -1.92 -4.39
CA LYS A 6 21.78 -1.09 -3.32
C LYS A 6 20.29 -0.90 -3.58
N SER A 7 19.45 -1.48 -2.74
CA SER A 7 17.97 -1.46 -2.82
C SER A 7 17.31 -0.46 -1.86
N ASN A 8 18.07 0.51 -1.36
CA ASN A 8 17.61 1.58 -0.46
C ASN A 8 18.14 2.94 -0.92
N VAL A 9 17.63 4.03 -0.32
CA VAL A 9 18.08 5.41 -0.60
C VAL A 9 18.51 6.10 0.68
N GLU A 10 19.44 7.08 0.55
CA GLU A 10 19.95 7.89 1.66
C GLU A 10 19.25 9.24 1.77
N TYR A 11 18.52 9.66 0.73
CA TYR A 11 17.75 10.88 0.68
C TYR A 11 16.55 10.71 -0.26
N PHE A 12 15.52 11.50 -0.04
CA PHE A 12 14.32 11.55 -0.87
C PHE A 12 13.82 13.00 -1.01
N PRO A 13 13.07 13.33 -2.06
CA PRO A 13 12.47 14.65 -2.22
C PRO A 13 11.44 14.93 -1.12
N HIS A 14 11.60 16.05 -0.43
CA HIS A 14 10.64 16.51 0.58
C HIS A 14 9.86 17.71 0.03
N SER A 15 8.56 17.49 -0.26
CA SER A 15 7.69 18.58 -0.69
C SER A 15 7.35 19.50 0.48
N VAL A 16 7.45 20.82 0.28
CA VAL A 16 6.98 21.82 1.25
C VAL A 16 5.46 22.03 1.20
N ASN A 17 4.81 21.54 0.13
CA ASN A 17 3.36 21.62 -0.04
C ASN A 17 2.72 20.26 0.26
N HIS A 18 2.17 20.12 1.45
CA HIS A 18 1.72 18.84 1.99
C HIS A 18 0.27 18.46 1.63
N GLY A 19 -0.55 19.38 1.15
CA GLY A 19 -1.92 19.13 0.76
C GLY A 19 -2.86 18.68 1.90
N LYS A 20 -4.04 18.19 1.50
CA LYS A 20 -5.12 17.81 2.44
C LYS A 20 -4.77 16.63 3.35
N LYS A 21 -4.00 15.65 2.85
CA LYS A 21 -3.62 14.44 3.61
C LYS A 21 -2.86 14.82 4.89
N MET A 22 -1.83 15.66 4.76
CA MET A 22 -1.05 16.15 5.90
C MET A 22 -1.87 17.07 6.80
N PHE A 23 -2.76 17.89 6.25
CA PHE A 23 -3.65 18.72 7.05
C PHE A 23 -4.52 17.86 7.97
N CYS A 24 -5.15 16.81 7.46
CA CYS A 24 -5.96 15.88 8.26
C CYS A 24 -5.13 15.21 9.36
N LEU A 25 -3.92 14.76 9.04
CA LEU A 25 -3.03 14.12 10.01
C LEU A 25 -2.64 15.08 11.15
N ARG A 26 -2.20 16.30 10.79
CA ARG A 26 -1.83 17.33 11.79
C ARG A 26 -3.02 17.83 12.62
N SER A 27 -4.21 17.86 12.05
CA SER A 27 -5.42 18.23 12.80
C SER A 27 -5.68 17.27 13.95
N LYS A 28 -5.47 15.98 13.76
CA LYS A 28 -5.71 14.95 14.78
C LYS A 28 -4.51 14.73 15.70
N TYR A 29 -3.30 14.62 15.14
CA TYR A 29 -2.10 14.19 15.90
C TYR A 29 -1.07 15.30 16.11
N LYS A 30 -1.37 16.54 15.67
CA LYS A 30 -0.49 17.72 15.86
C LYS A 30 0.90 17.46 15.23
N ASN A 31 1.95 17.81 15.98
CA ASN A 31 3.33 17.64 15.53
C ASN A 31 3.75 16.17 15.46
N ASP A 32 3.19 15.30 16.31
CA ASP A 32 3.47 13.86 16.26
C ASP A 32 3.03 13.26 14.94
N GLY A 33 1.85 13.67 14.41
CA GLY A 33 1.41 13.22 13.10
C GLY A 33 2.36 13.61 11.97
N TYR A 34 2.87 14.85 12.03
CA TYR A 34 3.87 15.32 11.06
C TYR A 34 5.18 14.55 11.17
N ALA A 35 5.71 14.41 12.39
CA ALA A 35 6.97 13.72 12.65
C ALA A 35 6.88 12.25 12.22
N VAL A 36 5.84 11.52 12.68
CA VAL A 36 5.65 10.10 12.36
C VAL A 36 5.52 9.88 10.85
N TRP A 37 4.81 10.76 10.11
CA TRP A 37 4.75 10.66 8.65
C TRP A 37 6.14 10.63 8.02
N PHE A 38 6.97 11.64 8.30
CA PHE A 38 8.28 11.75 7.67
C PHE A 38 9.25 10.68 8.14
N MET A 39 9.22 10.32 9.42
CA MET A 39 10.04 9.23 9.93
C MET A 39 9.65 7.88 9.33
N LEU A 40 8.36 7.62 9.07
CA LEU A 40 7.93 6.43 8.32
C LEU A 40 8.47 6.42 6.88
N ILE A 41 8.47 7.58 6.20
CA ILE A 41 9.07 7.70 4.86
C ILE A 41 10.59 7.48 4.91
N GLU A 42 11.27 7.98 5.94
CA GLU A 42 12.70 7.69 6.14
C GLU A 42 12.96 6.19 6.36
N HIS A 43 12.14 5.52 7.16
CA HIS A 43 12.22 4.07 7.33
C HIS A 43 12.02 3.32 6.01
N LEU A 44 11.05 3.72 5.18
CA LEU A 44 10.88 3.17 3.83
C LEU A 44 12.11 3.43 2.96
N GLY A 45 12.71 4.61 3.04
CA GLY A 45 13.95 4.94 2.32
C GLY A 45 15.11 4.04 2.70
N LYS A 46 15.28 3.76 3.99
CA LYS A 46 16.33 2.90 4.56
C LYS A 46 16.07 1.40 4.30
N ALA A 47 14.82 0.99 4.17
CA ALA A 47 14.45 -0.40 4.00
C ALA A 47 14.82 -0.94 2.60
N ASP A 48 15.26 -2.18 2.55
CA ASP A 48 15.45 -2.87 1.28
C ASP A 48 14.12 -3.02 0.54
N ASN A 49 14.10 -2.61 -0.73
CA ASN A 49 12.93 -2.61 -1.58
C ASN A 49 11.76 -1.73 -1.07
N HIS A 50 12.05 -0.75 -0.22
CA HIS A 50 11.13 0.33 0.17
C HIS A 50 9.77 -0.12 0.69
N TYR A 51 9.73 -1.20 1.47
CA TYR A 51 8.55 -1.62 2.23
C TYR A 51 8.93 -1.98 3.66
N LEU A 52 7.97 -1.83 4.58
CA LEU A 52 8.15 -2.28 5.98
C LEU A 52 7.18 -3.44 6.24
N ASP A 53 7.72 -4.51 6.80
CA ASP A 53 6.97 -5.67 7.24
C ASP A 53 6.69 -5.54 8.74
N LEU A 54 5.46 -5.23 9.09
CA LEU A 54 5.00 -5.02 10.47
C LEU A 54 4.06 -6.14 10.95
N LYS A 55 4.19 -7.33 10.38
CA LYS A 55 3.41 -8.49 10.80
C LYS A 55 3.86 -9.04 12.15
N ASP A 56 5.14 -8.92 12.46
CA ASP A 56 5.71 -9.28 13.74
C ASP A 56 5.54 -8.13 14.74
N ASP A 57 4.97 -8.42 15.90
CA ASP A 57 4.77 -7.45 16.98
C ASP A 57 6.09 -6.80 17.43
N VAL A 58 7.21 -7.54 17.39
CA VAL A 58 8.54 -7.01 17.72
C VAL A 58 8.93 -5.87 16.78
N GLN A 59 8.60 -5.96 15.50
CA GLN A 59 8.85 -4.89 14.53
C GLN A 59 8.01 -3.65 14.83
N MET A 60 6.77 -3.83 15.28
CA MET A 60 5.90 -2.74 15.69
C MET A 60 6.42 -2.04 16.94
N ILE A 61 6.86 -2.81 17.96
CA ILE A 61 7.47 -2.29 19.19
C ILE A 61 8.73 -1.49 18.84
N TYR A 62 9.62 -2.05 18.03
CA TYR A 62 10.84 -1.37 17.59
C TYR A 62 10.53 -0.05 16.89
N LEU A 63 9.63 -0.09 15.91
CA LEU A 63 9.25 1.10 15.13
C LEU A 63 8.61 2.18 16.01
N SER A 64 7.66 1.83 16.88
CA SER A 64 7.01 2.77 17.77
C SER A 64 7.99 3.44 18.73
N SER A 65 8.97 2.68 19.23
CA SER A 65 10.03 3.19 20.11
C SER A 65 10.94 4.18 19.37
N ASP A 66 11.33 3.87 18.13
CA ASP A 66 12.18 4.74 17.31
C ASP A 66 11.45 6.04 16.91
N LEU A 67 10.14 5.94 16.64
CA LEU A 67 9.28 7.10 16.34
C LEU A 67 8.83 7.88 17.58
N MET A 68 9.21 7.44 18.79
CA MET A 68 8.87 8.07 20.07
C MET A 68 7.36 8.24 20.32
N VAL A 69 6.55 7.30 19.85
CA VAL A 69 5.09 7.24 20.08
C VAL A 69 4.70 5.86 20.62
N SER A 70 3.55 5.76 21.27
CA SER A 70 3.04 4.45 21.67
C SER A 70 2.60 3.63 20.45
N GLU A 71 2.65 2.29 20.56
CA GLU A 71 2.17 1.38 19.51
C GLU A 71 0.72 1.67 19.11
N VAL A 72 -0.14 2.03 20.07
CA VAL A 72 -1.53 2.37 19.81
C VAL A 72 -1.63 3.63 18.94
N VAL A 73 -0.86 4.66 19.25
CA VAL A 73 -0.83 5.91 18.48
C VAL A 73 -0.25 5.66 17.10
N LEU A 74 0.85 4.90 17.00
CA LEU A 74 1.44 4.54 15.72
C LEU A 74 0.44 3.80 14.82
N LEU A 75 -0.23 2.79 15.36
CA LEU A 75 -1.23 2.01 14.62
C LEU A 75 -2.41 2.88 14.17
N ASP A 76 -2.88 3.81 15.00
CA ASP A 76 -3.96 4.72 14.64
C ASP A 76 -3.53 5.70 13.53
N ILE A 77 -2.31 6.22 13.59
CA ILE A 77 -1.70 7.04 12.52
C ILE A 77 -1.58 6.25 11.23
N ILE A 78 -1.04 5.03 11.26
CA ILE A 78 -0.90 4.17 10.06
C ILE A 78 -2.27 3.90 9.44
N ASN A 79 -3.27 3.52 10.24
CA ASN A 79 -4.62 3.26 9.76
C ASN A 79 -5.25 4.52 9.13
N MET A 80 -4.99 5.70 9.66
CA MET A 80 -5.42 6.96 9.06
C MET A 80 -4.71 7.20 7.72
N LEU A 81 -3.40 6.98 7.64
CA LEU A 81 -2.63 7.13 6.41
C LEU A 81 -3.09 6.15 5.32
N VAL A 82 -3.46 4.93 5.69
CA VAL A 82 -4.07 3.94 4.78
C VAL A 82 -5.42 4.44 4.27
N LYS A 83 -6.28 5.00 5.12
CA LYS A 83 -7.57 5.59 4.72
C LYS A 83 -7.43 6.82 3.82
N LEU A 84 -6.31 7.52 3.92
CA LEU A 84 -5.97 8.68 3.08
C LEU A 84 -5.23 8.29 1.80
N ASP A 85 -5.16 7.00 1.47
CA ASP A 85 -4.45 6.46 0.29
C ASP A 85 -2.98 6.91 0.21
N VAL A 86 -2.31 6.96 1.38
CA VAL A 86 -0.86 7.17 1.46
C VAL A 86 -0.13 5.84 1.40
N PHE A 87 -0.63 4.86 2.12
CA PHE A 87 -0.13 3.48 2.09
C PHE A 87 -1.13 2.56 1.40
N ASP A 88 -0.62 1.55 0.71
CA ASP A 88 -1.42 0.54 0.04
C ASP A 88 -2.32 -0.19 1.04
N SER A 89 -3.64 -0.03 0.87
CA SER A 89 -4.63 -0.59 1.78
C SER A 89 -4.72 -2.11 1.72
N GLU A 90 -4.48 -2.71 0.55
CA GLU A 90 -4.55 -4.16 0.38
C GLU A 90 -3.35 -4.86 1.03
N LEU A 91 -2.13 -4.33 0.82
CA LEU A 91 -0.92 -4.82 1.45
C LEU A 91 -0.99 -4.69 2.98
N TRP A 92 -1.47 -3.55 3.48
CA TRP A 92 -1.65 -3.34 4.90
C TRP A 92 -2.67 -4.28 5.53
N ASN A 93 -3.86 -4.36 4.96
CA ASN A 93 -4.95 -5.13 5.55
C ASN A 93 -4.70 -6.65 5.51
N LYS A 94 -4.03 -7.15 4.47
CA LYS A 94 -3.76 -8.59 4.32
C LYS A 94 -2.49 -9.05 5.03
N GLU A 95 -1.43 -8.27 4.95
CA GLU A 95 -0.09 -8.73 5.36
C GLU A 95 0.64 -7.80 6.31
N ARG A 96 0.03 -6.69 6.74
CA ARG A 96 0.68 -5.69 7.59
C ARG A 96 1.94 -5.10 6.97
N ILE A 97 1.94 -4.91 5.66
CA ILE A 97 3.04 -4.33 4.92
C ILE A 97 2.71 -2.86 4.62
N LEU A 98 3.63 -1.98 5.01
CA LEU A 98 3.59 -0.58 4.59
C LEU A 98 4.36 -0.44 3.27
N TYR A 99 3.68 0.05 2.26
CA TYR A 99 4.21 0.38 0.94
C TYR A 99 3.55 1.68 0.45
N ASN A 100 4.35 2.59 -0.07
CA ASN A 100 3.90 3.87 -0.60
C ASN A 100 4.37 4.01 -2.04
N GLU A 101 3.45 3.92 -2.99
CA GLU A 101 3.76 3.99 -4.42
C GLU A 101 4.27 5.38 -4.82
N GLU A 102 3.65 6.45 -4.33
CA GLU A 102 4.06 7.84 -4.58
C GLU A 102 5.50 8.10 -4.10
N PHE A 103 5.88 7.54 -2.95
CA PHE A 103 7.26 7.62 -2.46
C PHE A 103 8.21 6.88 -3.40
N VAL A 104 7.89 5.65 -3.79
CA VAL A 104 8.71 4.83 -4.68
C VAL A 104 8.92 5.52 -6.04
N GLU A 105 7.88 6.13 -6.59
CA GLU A 105 7.97 6.94 -7.81
C GLU A 105 8.89 8.16 -7.62
N SER A 106 8.80 8.83 -6.46
CA SER A 106 9.58 10.03 -6.16
C SER A 106 11.10 9.78 -6.09
N ILE A 107 11.50 8.56 -5.75
CA ILE A 107 12.92 8.15 -5.65
C ILE A 107 13.42 7.40 -6.88
N ALA A 108 12.60 7.20 -7.92
CA ALA A 108 12.97 6.45 -9.13
C ALA A 108 14.25 7.01 -9.80
N ASP A 109 14.48 8.31 -9.72
CA ASP A 109 15.69 8.95 -10.25
C ASP A 109 16.99 8.43 -9.60
N ALA A 110 16.95 8.05 -8.33
CA ALA A 110 18.09 7.47 -7.64
C ALA A 110 18.52 6.12 -8.23
N TYR A 111 17.60 5.45 -8.93
CA TYR A 111 17.83 4.14 -9.58
C TYR A 111 18.30 4.25 -11.03
N LYS A 112 18.16 5.40 -11.70
CA LYS A 112 18.56 5.58 -13.12
C LYS A 112 20.01 5.17 -13.45
N LYS A 113 20.92 5.26 -12.47
CA LYS A 113 22.33 4.90 -12.62
C LYS A 113 22.71 3.59 -11.93
N ARG A 114 21.72 2.82 -11.49
CA ARG A 114 21.91 1.52 -10.84
C ARG A 114 21.58 0.38 -11.81
N ASN A 115 22.09 -0.81 -11.54
CA ASN A 115 21.78 -2.01 -12.34
C ASN A 115 20.45 -2.65 -11.95
N ASN A 116 19.83 -2.21 -10.84
CA ASN A 116 18.53 -2.67 -10.36
C ASN A 116 17.49 -1.56 -10.49
N ASN A 117 16.23 -1.95 -10.61
CA ASN A 117 15.09 -1.04 -10.61
C ASN A 117 14.54 -0.86 -9.20
N CYS A 118 13.93 0.30 -8.96
CA CYS A 118 13.07 0.49 -7.80
C CYS A 118 11.89 -0.49 -7.87
N ILE A 119 11.56 -1.15 -6.76
CA ILE A 119 10.47 -2.13 -6.74
C ILE A 119 9.12 -1.43 -6.90
N ASP A 120 8.33 -1.85 -7.88
CA ASP A 120 6.95 -1.44 -8.01
C ASP A 120 6.01 -2.38 -7.21
N ARG A 121 4.74 -1.99 -7.10
CA ARG A 121 3.72 -2.77 -6.38
C ARG A 121 3.60 -4.21 -6.90
N SER A 122 3.62 -4.38 -8.20
CA SER A 122 3.47 -5.70 -8.84
C SER A 122 4.64 -6.62 -8.52
N SER A 123 5.85 -6.10 -8.62
CA SER A 123 7.09 -6.80 -8.25
C SER A 123 7.13 -7.14 -6.76
N LEU A 124 6.65 -6.23 -5.88
CA LEU A 124 6.52 -6.51 -4.46
C LEU A 124 5.54 -7.66 -4.19
N ILE A 125 4.39 -7.68 -4.84
CA ILE A 125 3.43 -8.80 -4.72
C ILE A 125 4.04 -10.12 -5.18
N LEU A 126 4.79 -10.13 -6.28
CA LEU A 126 5.51 -11.32 -6.75
C LEU A 126 6.54 -11.80 -5.71
N LEU A 127 7.31 -10.87 -5.13
CA LEU A 127 8.25 -11.17 -4.06
C LEU A 127 7.56 -11.78 -2.82
N LEU A 128 6.43 -11.22 -2.40
CA LEU A 128 5.64 -11.75 -1.29
C LEU A 128 5.03 -13.11 -1.60
N THR A 129 4.62 -13.34 -2.84
CA THR A 129 4.12 -14.63 -3.32
C THR A 129 5.21 -15.68 -3.28
N SER A 130 6.42 -15.38 -3.73
CA SER A 130 7.57 -16.29 -3.68
C SER A 130 7.96 -16.66 -2.24
N LYS A 131 7.75 -15.75 -1.28
CA LYS A 131 7.92 -16.00 0.16
C LYS A 131 6.73 -16.72 0.81
N GLY A 132 5.71 -17.14 0.04
CA GLY A 132 4.51 -17.80 0.54
C GLY A 132 3.57 -16.92 1.37
N ARG A 133 3.78 -15.59 1.34
CA ARG A 133 3.02 -14.61 2.13
C ARG A 133 1.82 -14.02 1.40
N TRP A 134 1.79 -14.06 0.07
CA TRP A 134 0.70 -13.54 -0.73
C TRP A 134 0.04 -14.64 -1.53
N LYS A 135 -1.27 -14.85 -1.34
CA LYS A 135 -2.08 -15.75 -2.15
C LYS A 135 -2.90 -14.92 -3.14
N GLN A 136 -2.65 -15.07 -4.42
CA GLN A 136 -3.51 -14.50 -5.45
C GLN A 136 -4.91 -15.11 -5.32
N ARG A 137 -5.96 -14.27 -5.32
CA ARG A 137 -7.33 -14.78 -5.51
C ARG A 137 -7.37 -15.44 -6.87
N LYS A 138 -7.67 -16.74 -6.92
CA LYS A 138 -8.08 -17.38 -8.17
C LYS A 138 -9.29 -16.58 -8.67
N SER A 139 -9.17 -15.93 -9.82
CA SER A 139 -10.30 -15.33 -10.50
C SER A 139 -11.30 -16.46 -10.76
N ASN A 140 -12.44 -16.47 -10.08
CA ASN A 140 -13.54 -17.32 -10.49
C ASN A 140 -13.89 -16.88 -11.92
N PRO A 141 -13.97 -17.82 -12.90
CA PRO A 141 -14.45 -17.46 -14.22
C PRO A 141 -15.86 -16.87 -14.04
N LYS A 142 -16.12 -15.73 -14.69
CA LYS A 142 -17.47 -15.16 -14.75
C LYS A 142 -18.43 -16.27 -15.23
N PRO A 143 -19.61 -16.43 -14.60
CA PRO A 143 -20.60 -17.33 -15.15
C PRO A 143 -20.92 -16.84 -16.57
N ASP A 144 -20.81 -17.75 -17.53
CA ASP A 144 -21.13 -17.54 -18.93
C ASP A 144 -22.66 -17.36 -19.02
N ASN A 145 -23.11 -16.13 -19.26
CA ASN A 145 -24.52 -15.78 -19.46
C ASN A 145 -24.93 -16.03 -20.91
N SER A 146 -24.71 -17.25 -21.42
CA SER A 146 -25.18 -17.72 -22.72
C SER A 146 -26.35 -18.68 -22.60
N ASP A 147 -27.38 -18.35 -21.78
CA ASP A 147 -28.69 -19.00 -21.86
C ASP A 147 -29.78 -18.02 -21.40
N LEU A 148 -30.05 -17.04 -22.25
CA LEU A 148 -31.35 -16.36 -22.25
C LEU A 148 -32.21 -17.00 -23.34
N GLY A 149 -32.74 -18.19 -23.03
CA GLY A 149 -33.84 -18.80 -23.76
C GLY A 149 -35.02 -17.83 -23.84
N SER A 150 -35.38 -17.52 -25.07
CA SER A 150 -36.59 -16.79 -25.44
C SER A 150 -37.86 -17.42 -24.82
N THR A 151 -38.43 -16.74 -23.81
CA THR A 151 -39.74 -17.04 -23.31
C THR A 151 -40.78 -16.28 -24.13
N GLU A 152 -41.51 -16.97 -24.99
CA GLU A 152 -42.67 -16.47 -25.71
C GLU A 152 -43.76 -16.02 -24.74
N ILE A 153 -44.25 -14.79 -24.93
CA ILE A 153 -45.41 -14.23 -24.19
C ILE A 153 -46.69 -14.76 -24.83
N PRO A 154 -47.63 -15.41 -24.10
CA PRO A 154 -48.91 -15.80 -24.66
C PRO A 154 -49.81 -14.58 -24.93
N LYS A 155 -50.34 -14.48 -26.13
CA LYS A 155 -51.32 -13.44 -26.52
C LYS A 155 -52.66 -13.67 -25.83
N GLU A 156 -53.09 -12.72 -25.03
CA GLU A 156 -54.39 -12.67 -24.36
C GLU A 156 -55.49 -12.37 -25.37
N LYS A 157 -56.49 -13.30 -25.47
CA LYS A 157 -57.66 -13.15 -26.30
C LYS A 157 -58.63 -12.11 -25.68
N LYS A 158 -58.84 -10.99 -26.38
CA LYS A 158 -59.96 -10.07 -26.08
C LYS A 158 -61.29 -10.77 -26.26
N ARG A 159 -62.07 -10.97 -25.19
CA ARG A 159 -63.51 -11.26 -25.24
C ARG A 159 -64.24 -9.90 -25.37
N LYS A 160 -65.07 -9.82 -26.44
CA LYS A 160 -66.13 -8.81 -26.59
C LYS A 160 -67.30 -9.13 -25.66
N LEU A 161 -67.81 -8.13 -25.01
CA LEU A 161 -69.22 -7.87 -24.68
C LEU A 161 -69.41 -6.36 -24.72
#